data_1f26a739a0e42d64e5225ef4b0e14d23
#
_entry.id   1f26a739a0e42d64e5225ef4b0e14d23
#
_cell.length_a   1.000
_cell.length_b   1.000
_cell.length_c   1.000
_cell.angle_alpha   90.00
_cell.angle_beta   90.00
_cell.angle_gamma   90.00
#
_symmetry.space_group_name_H-M   'P 1'
#
loop_
_entity.id
_entity.type
_entity.pdbx_description
1 polymer ?
#
loop_
_entity_poly.entity_id
_entity_poly.type
_entity_poly.pdbx_seq_one_letter_code
_entity_poly.pdbx_strand_id
1 'polypeptide(L)'
;MQPLGNLALARAVGLKQPAQVLRRLTYVGGSRERELIRDEDGVQRTERHLPAVYAPPTEDGLLGQVAFALKHEVPHFGLLEAVFRQVPPAEVAAYVAASPTGAYARRIGFLYEFLTGNDLTPLLKGVKIGGNYADLVDPAKLVTGEPLRDARWRIFNNLPGTRAYVPMIERTAAVKQMLKHDWHHEATAALAVQSGNEGLLKRALNYLYRKETRSSFEIERETPSETRTARFVEVLKQAGHGSSSDALSEESLTGLQNLIVDTRYAERGYRSNQNYVGSVVRWQTVVDYIPPPPEHLPGLMQGLAQSVSRLGAEPLAQAAVASFGLVFHHPFNDGNGRLHRYLLHDFMARSRLMPSGLALPVSAAILEDMPGYDRALEPFSKTVSVLVDYKLNGLGELAVLNAEDAGWVWRYPDLTPQVEYLGRKLKAAVVMVAEEVSYLAKYDALAARAKEVVDLPDRRLADLLVLIHQSDGHLSNNKRKQRFEELTNKEIAAIESAYAEVFQLPDQSVVPVGGITQSPGPAVGGAQEPQEAIPVPSPRKEPGGH
;
A
#
# COMPACT_ATOMS: atom_id res chain seq x y z
N MET A 1 32.86 9.45 13.46
CA MET A 1 32.49 8.31 12.62
C MET A 1 32.26 8.81 11.19
N GLN A 2 32.84 8.15 10.21
CA GLN A 2 32.74 8.56 8.81
C GLN A 2 31.51 7.86 8.16
N PRO A 3 30.66 8.58 7.40
CA PRO A 3 29.55 7.98 6.69
C PRO A 3 30.00 7.07 5.55
N LEU A 4 29.22 6.01 5.28
CA LEU A 4 29.46 5.08 4.19
C LEU A 4 28.23 4.91 3.30
N GLY A 5 28.45 4.46 2.07
CA GLY A 5 27.42 4.05 1.15
C GLY A 5 26.35 5.13 0.92
N ASN A 6 25.07 4.75 1.00
CA ASN A 6 23.96 5.69 0.78
C ASN A 6 24.04 6.95 1.65
N LEU A 7 24.53 6.85 2.89
CA LEU A 7 24.69 8.01 3.77
C LEU A 7 25.79 8.96 3.29
N ALA A 8 26.92 8.42 2.82
CA ALA A 8 28.00 9.22 2.24
C ALA A 8 27.53 9.90 0.95
N LEU A 9 26.82 9.18 0.08
CA LEU A 9 26.24 9.69 -1.16
C LEU A 9 25.21 10.80 -0.87
N ALA A 10 24.31 10.59 0.10
CA ALA A 10 23.34 11.60 0.50
C ALA A 10 23.98 12.91 0.96
N ARG A 11 25.08 12.83 1.74
CA ARG A 11 25.82 14.01 2.15
C ARG A 11 26.53 14.69 0.98
N ALA A 12 27.09 13.92 0.06
CA ALA A 12 27.78 14.45 -1.11
C ALA A 12 26.85 15.23 -2.04
N VAL A 13 25.58 14.79 -2.20
CA VAL A 13 24.57 15.54 -2.97
C VAL A 13 23.89 16.65 -2.17
N GLY A 14 24.35 16.93 -0.93
CA GLY A 14 23.84 18.02 -0.12
C GLY A 14 22.47 17.76 0.52
N LEU A 15 22.05 16.50 0.67
CA LEU A 15 20.78 16.15 1.32
C LEU A 15 20.80 16.57 2.80
N LYS A 16 19.94 17.55 3.15
CA LYS A 16 19.93 18.18 4.48
C LYS A 16 19.50 17.22 5.60
N GLN A 17 18.59 16.28 5.32
CA GLN A 17 18.02 15.36 6.31
C GLN A 17 18.08 13.90 5.83
N PRO A 18 19.28 13.29 5.70
CA PRO A 18 19.41 11.92 5.18
C PRO A 18 18.60 10.89 5.97
N ALA A 19 18.45 11.11 7.27
CA ALA A 19 17.71 10.22 8.15
C ALA A 19 16.20 10.15 7.85
N GLN A 20 15.62 11.14 7.18
CA GLN A 20 14.22 11.09 6.75
C GLN A 20 14.03 10.36 5.42
N VAL A 21 15.09 10.23 4.62
CA VAL A 21 15.06 9.60 3.30
C VAL A 21 15.57 8.16 3.36
N LEU A 22 16.57 7.88 4.22
CA LEU A 22 17.23 6.59 4.31
C LEU A 22 16.71 5.78 5.49
N ARG A 23 16.32 4.54 5.25
CA ARG A 23 15.91 3.59 6.31
C ARG A 23 17.10 3.12 7.17
N ARG A 24 18.31 3.11 6.59
CA ARG A 24 19.54 2.71 7.25
C ARG A 24 20.63 3.75 7.08
N LEU A 25 21.34 4.04 8.17
CA LEU A 25 22.48 4.95 8.21
C LEU A 25 23.73 4.14 8.51
N THR A 26 24.65 4.05 7.54
CA THR A 26 25.88 3.28 7.70
C THR A 26 27.07 4.18 7.98
N TYR A 27 27.85 3.80 8.98
CA TYR A 27 29.07 4.50 9.39
C TYR A 27 30.25 3.54 9.46
N VAL A 28 31.46 4.04 9.21
CA VAL A 28 32.70 3.34 9.54
C VAL A 28 33.31 3.91 10.81
N GLY A 29 33.73 3.03 11.68
CA GLY A 29 34.42 3.38 12.94
C GLY A 29 34.15 2.35 14.02
N GLY A 30 35.20 1.91 14.67
CA GLY A 30 35.16 0.86 15.68
C GLY A 30 35.81 -0.45 15.24
N SER A 31 35.89 -1.40 16.16
CA SER A 31 36.59 -2.69 15.95
C SER A 31 35.64 -3.84 15.59
N ARG A 32 34.32 -3.62 15.76
CA ARG A 32 33.29 -4.65 15.54
C ARG A 32 32.07 -4.05 14.84
N GLU A 33 31.39 -4.89 14.07
CA GLU A 33 30.08 -4.54 13.51
C GLU A 33 29.06 -4.39 14.63
N ARG A 34 28.25 -3.33 14.56
CA ARG A 34 27.14 -3.08 15.48
C ARG A 34 25.94 -2.55 14.68
N GLU A 35 24.76 -2.97 15.10
CA GLU A 35 23.51 -2.45 14.60
C GLU A 35 22.74 -1.88 15.79
N LEU A 36 22.29 -0.62 15.65
CA LEU A 36 21.55 0.11 16.67
C LEU A 36 20.21 0.51 16.07
N ILE A 37 19.14 0.17 16.74
CA ILE A 37 17.82 0.66 16.38
C ILE A 37 17.59 1.94 17.19
N ARG A 38 17.36 3.06 16.50
CA ARG A 38 16.99 4.33 17.09
C ARG A 38 15.54 4.64 16.74
N ASP A 39 14.80 5.08 17.74
CA ASP A 39 13.48 5.68 17.55
C ASP A 39 13.64 7.20 17.62
N GLU A 40 13.51 7.87 16.50
CA GLU A 40 13.51 9.33 16.41
C GLU A 40 12.18 9.77 15.81
N ASP A 41 11.41 10.52 16.58
CA ASP A 41 10.10 11.05 16.19
C ASP A 41 9.10 9.96 15.75
N GLY A 42 9.13 8.77 16.40
CA GLY A 42 8.26 7.64 16.08
C GLY A 42 8.65 6.88 14.81
N VAL A 43 9.81 7.17 14.22
CA VAL A 43 10.38 6.45 13.08
C VAL A 43 11.57 5.62 13.53
N GLN A 44 11.43 4.29 13.45
CA GLN A 44 12.55 3.39 13.71
C GLN A 44 13.55 3.44 12.57
N ARG A 45 14.80 3.78 12.92
CA ARG A 45 15.94 3.79 12.00
C ARG A 45 17.01 2.83 12.49
N THR A 46 17.68 2.21 11.54
CA THR A 46 18.80 1.34 11.83
C THR A 46 20.10 2.06 11.55
N GLU A 47 20.93 2.28 12.58
CA GLU A 47 22.31 2.70 12.43
C GLU A 47 23.23 1.46 12.40
N ARG A 48 24.02 1.34 11.33
CA ARG A 48 24.99 0.26 11.18
C ARG A 48 26.40 0.82 11.29
N HIS A 49 27.19 0.29 12.21
CA HIS A 49 28.58 0.66 12.40
C HIS A 49 29.48 -0.47 11.94
N LEU A 50 30.34 -0.21 10.98
CA LEU A 50 31.23 -1.20 10.39
C LEU A 50 32.69 -0.95 10.76
N PRO A 51 33.53 -2.00 10.87
CA PRO A 51 34.97 -1.89 11.00
C PRO A 51 35.62 -1.12 9.84
N ALA A 52 36.80 -0.53 10.07
CA ALA A 52 37.50 0.27 9.07
C ALA A 52 37.83 -0.48 7.77
N VAL A 53 37.96 -1.80 7.83
CA VAL A 53 38.22 -2.65 6.66
C VAL A 53 37.11 -2.59 5.58
N TYR A 54 35.92 -2.11 5.94
CA TYR A 54 34.82 -1.95 5.00
C TYR A 54 34.86 -0.61 4.24
N ALA A 55 35.71 0.34 4.65
CA ALA A 55 35.82 1.60 3.94
C ALA A 55 36.34 1.36 2.52
N PRO A 56 35.68 1.90 1.48
CA PRO A 56 36.22 1.86 0.14
C PRO A 56 37.53 2.64 0.06
N PRO A 57 38.44 2.33 -0.89
CA PRO A 57 39.64 3.11 -1.14
C PRO A 57 39.29 4.58 -1.36
N THR A 58 40.12 5.49 -0.82
CA THR A 58 39.84 6.93 -0.91
C THR A 58 39.94 7.43 -2.35
N GLU A 59 40.81 6.81 -3.16
CA GLU A 59 40.97 7.10 -4.60
C GLU A 59 39.74 6.79 -5.44
N ASP A 60 38.87 5.89 -4.99
CA ASP A 60 37.63 5.54 -5.69
C ASP A 60 36.53 6.61 -5.53
N GLY A 61 36.72 7.59 -4.63
CA GLY A 61 35.82 8.73 -4.47
C GLY A 61 34.34 8.35 -4.27
N LEU A 62 33.45 9.02 -4.99
CA LEU A 62 32.01 8.74 -4.94
C LEU A 62 31.65 7.38 -5.56
N LEU A 63 32.36 6.94 -6.58
CA LEU A 63 32.12 5.64 -7.21
C LEU A 63 32.45 4.47 -6.28
N GLY A 64 33.43 4.63 -5.39
CA GLY A 64 33.70 3.70 -4.29
C GLY A 64 32.53 3.60 -3.30
N GLN A 65 31.88 4.71 -2.98
CA GLN A 65 30.68 4.73 -2.14
C GLN A 65 29.47 4.08 -2.85
N VAL A 66 29.33 4.28 -4.16
CA VAL A 66 28.32 3.59 -4.98
C VAL A 66 28.59 2.07 -4.98
N ALA A 67 29.83 1.64 -5.20
CA ALA A 67 30.20 0.23 -5.13
C ALA A 67 29.90 -0.38 -3.75
N PHE A 68 30.19 0.37 -2.68
CA PHE A 68 29.88 -0.05 -1.31
C PHE A 68 28.35 -0.22 -1.11
N ALA A 69 27.54 0.76 -1.53
CA ALA A 69 26.09 0.69 -1.42
C ALA A 69 25.52 -0.54 -2.16
N LEU A 70 25.96 -0.78 -3.39
CA LEU A 70 25.55 -1.93 -4.20
C LEU A 70 25.95 -3.28 -3.55
N LYS A 71 27.04 -3.34 -2.82
CA LYS A 71 27.56 -4.56 -2.22
C LYS A 71 26.98 -4.83 -0.83
N HIS A 72 26.91 -3.81 0.01
CA HIS A 72 26.65 -3.98 1.44
C HIS A 72 25.30 -3.45 1.90
N GLU A 73 24.64 -2.61 1.11
CA GLU A 73 23.34 -2.00 1.44
C GLU A 73 22.25 -2.41 0.46
N VAL A 74 21.07 -1.83 0.61
CA VAL A 74 20.05 -1.73 -0.43
C VAL A 74 20.29 -0.40 -1.15
N PRO A 75 20.62 -0.40 -2.45
CA PRO A 75 20.94 0.82 -3.18
C PRO A 75 19.71 1.74 -3.27
N HIS A 76 19.91 3.05 -3.07
CA HIS A 76 18.88 4.05 -3.22
C HIS A 76 19.00 4.72 -4.60
N PHE A 77 18.19 4.31 -5.57
CA PHE A 77 18.35 4.73 -6.97
C PHE A 77 18.24 6.23 -7.19
N GLY A 78 17.39 6.93 -6.43
CA GLY A 78 17.31 8.38 -6.52
C GLY A 78 18.63 9.06 -6.12
N LEU A 79 19.28 8.60 -5.06
CA LEU A 79 20.61 9.12 -4.69
C LEU A 79 21.67 8.75 -5.71
N LEU A 80 21.62 7.53 -6.27
CA LEU A 80 22.54 7.14 -7.34
C LEU A 80 22.38 8.04 -8.56
N GLU A 81 21.15 8.36 -8.97
CA GLU A 81 20.92 9.31 -10.06
C GLU A 81 21.48 10.69 -9.74
N ALA A 82 21.18 11.23 -8.55
CA ALA A 82 21.69 12.54 -8.12
C ALA A 82 23.22 12.60 -8.10
N VAL A 83 23.88 11.53 -7.65
CA VAL A 83 25.35 11.40 -7.67
C VAL A 83 25.87 11.32 -9.11
N PHE A 84 25.27 10.46 -9.95
CA PHE A 84 25.73 10.29 -11.33
C PHE A 84 25.56 11.55 -12.19
N ARG A 85 24.63 12.44 -11.84
CA ARG A 85 24.52 13.76 -12.49
C ARG A 85 25.70 14.68 -12.15
N GLN A 86 26.36 14.47 -11.01
CA GLN A 86 27.53 15.25 -10.56
C GLN A 86 28.87 14.64 -11.00
N VAL A 87 28.91 13.32 -11.25
CA VAL A 87 30.11 12.61 -11.66
C VAL A 87 30.31 12.72 -13.17
N PRO A 88 31.47 13.23 -13.66
CA PRO A 88 31.76 13.30 -15.09
C PRO A 88 31.72 11.91 -15.76
N PRO A 89 31.16 11.78 -16.99
CA PRO A 89 31.13 10.51 -17.71
C PRO A 89 32.52 9.86 -17.88
N ALA A 90 33.56 10.67 -18.04
CA ALA A 90 34.95 10.23 -18.17
C ALA A 90 35.48 9.54 -16.90
N GLU A 91 35.06 9.99 -15.71
CA GLU A 91 35.43 9.37 -14.44
C GLU A 91 34.77 7.99 -14.29
N VAL A 92 33.48 7.87 -14.63
CA VAL A 92 32.78 6.58 -14.64
C VAL A 92 33.41 5.61 -15.64
N ALA A 93 33.75 6.09 -16.85
CA ALA A 93 34.43 5.28 -17.86
C ALA A 93 35.81 4.81 -17.39
N ALA A 94 36.59 5.68 -16.73
CA ALA A 94 37.89 5.32 -16.16
C ALA A 94 37.76 4.26 -15.05
N TYR A 95 36.78 4.41 -14.16
CA TYR A 95 36.48 3.43 -13.11
C TYR A 95 36.13 2.04 -13.70
N VAL A 96 35.31 2.01 -14.76
CA VAL A 96 34.96 0.78 -15.46
C VAL A 96 36.18 0.19 -16.17
N ALA A 97 36.99 1.03 -16.84
CA ALA A 97 38.19 0.59 -17.57
C ALA A 97 39.27 0.01 -16.64
N ALA A 98 39.35 0.50 -15.39
CA ALA A 98 40.28 -0.06 -14.38
C ALA A 98 39.90 -1.49 -13.96
N SER A 99 38.61 -1.88 -14.06
CA SER A 99 38.15 -3.22 -13.70
C SER A 99 37.01 -3.72 -14.63
N PRO A 100 37.27 -3.94 -15.94
CA PRO A 100 36.22 -4.18 -16.93
C PRO A 100 35.53 -5.56 -16.80
N THR A 101 36.11 -6.47 -16.02
CA THR A 101 35.53 -7.77 -15.68
C THR A 101 34.89 -7.78 -14.29
N GLY A 102 35.11 -6.74 -13.49
CA GLY A 102 34.58 -6.60 -12.14
C GLY A 102 33.06 -6.43 -12.13
N ALA A 103 32.32 -7.23 -11.37
CA ALA A 103 30.87 -7.19 -11.37
C ALA A 103 30.34 -5.81 -10.91
N TYR A 104 30.96 -5.17 -9.93
CA TYR A 104 30.52 -3.86 -9.43
C TYR A 104 30.85 -2.72 -10.41
N ALA A 105 32.00 -2.75 -11.07
CA ALA A 105 32.32 -1.77 -12.10
C ALA A 105 31.32 -1.84 -13.25
N ARG A 106 30.93 -3.04 -13.69
CA ARG A 106 29.91 -3.25 -14.73
C ARG A 106 28.52 -2.80 -14.28
N ARG A 107 28.14 -3.06 -13.02
CA ARG A 107 26.88 -2.56 -12.43
C ARG A 107 26.85 -1.03 -12.40
N ILE A 108 27.95 -0.39 -12.01
CA ILE A 108 28.08 1.07 -12.00
C ILE A 108 27.94 1.64 -13.41
N GLY A 109 28.66 1.10 -14.40
CA GLY A 109 28.55 1.54 -15.78
C GLY A 109 27.11 1.39 -16.33
N PHE A 110 26.49 0.24 -16.12
CA PHE A 110 25.09 0.01 -16.49
C PHE A 110 24.16 1.00 -15.81
N LEU A 111 24.24 1.17 -14.48
CA LEU A 111 23.39 2.08 -13.72
C LEU A 111 23.58 3.54 -14.12
N TYR A 112 24.81 3.93 -14.41
CA TYR A 112 25.08 5.28 -14.93
C TYR A 112 24.29 5.54 -16.21
N GLU A 113 24.39 4.66 -17.21
CA GLU A 113 23.64 4.80 -18.46
C GLU A 113 22.12 4.71 -18.23
N PHE A 114 21.68 3.77 -17.41
CA PHE A 114 20.28 3.57 -17.11
C PHE A 114 19.64 4.79 -16.41
N LEU A 115 20.32 5.36 -15.41
CA LEU A 115 19.75 6.44 -14.59
C LEU A 115 19.91 7.81 -15.24
N THR A 116 21.03 8.07 -15.90
CA THR A 116 21.29 9.38 -16.54
C THR A 116 20.82 9.47 -17.98
N GLY A 117 20.79 8.35 -18.69
CA GLY A 117 20.57 8.28 -20.14
C GLY A 117 21.81 8.65 -20.97
N ASN A 118 22.94 8.90 -20.34
CA ASN A 118 24.20 9.15 -21.03
C ASN A 118 24.82 7.85 -21.54
N ASP A 119 25.43 7.89 -22.73
CA ASP A 119 26.11 6.74 -23.34
C ASP A 119 27.63 6.79 -23.05
N LEU A 120 28.16 5.74 -22.41
CA LEU A 120 29.58 5.57 -22.14
C LEU A 120 30.34 4.91 -23.31
N THR A 121 29.68 4.48 -24.37
CA THR A 121 30.31 3.78 -25.52
C THR A 121 31.49 4.55 -26.13
N PRO A 122 31.41 5.85 -26.37
CA PRO A 122 32.51 6.60 -26.94
C PRO A 122 33.76 6.62 -26.04
N LEU A 123 33.56 6.67 -24.74
CA LEU A 123 34.64 6.75 -23.73
C LEU A 123 35.27 5.39 -23.41
N LEU A 124 34.54 4.30 -23.64
CA LEU A 124 34.99 2.93 -23.45
C LEU A 124 35.49 2.25 -24.74
N LYS A 125 35.78 3.04 -25.77
CA LYS A 125 36.30 2.52 -27.03
C LYS A 125 37.62 1.78 -26.80
N GLY A 126 37.68 0.49 -27.20
CA GLY A 126 38.84 -0.38 -26.98
C GLY A 126 38.85 -1.11 -25.63
N VAL A 127 37.97 -0.79 -24.67
CA VAL A 127 37.81 -1.51 -23.43
C VAL A 127 36.93 -2.73 -23.65
N LYS A 128 37.45 -3.94 -23.39
CA LYS A 128 36.70 -5.18 -23.50
C LYS A 128 36.00 -5.50 -22.16
N ILE A 129 34.73 -5.18 -22.07
CA ILE A 129 33.89 -5.58 -20.92
C ILE A 129 33.65 -7.09 -20.98
N GLY A 130 33.91 -7.80 -19.88
CA GLY A 130 33.86 -9.28 -19.83
C GLY A 130 33.43 -9.81 -18.48
N GLY A 131 33.60 -11.14 -18.30
CA GLY A 131 33.24 -11.84 -17.09
C GLY A 131 31.88 -12.54 -17.16
N ASN A 132 31.51 -13.25 -16.09
CA ASN A 132 30.22 -13.91 -15.99
C ASN A 132 29.09 -12.88 -15.83
N TYR A 133 27.89 -13.24 -16.29
CA TYR A 133 26.71 -12.42 -16.05
C TYR A 133 26.45 -12.29 -14.56
N ALA A 134 26.04 -11.11 -14.12
CA ALA A 134 25.68 -10.82 -12.74
C ALA A 134 24.32 -10.10 -12.69
N ASP A 135 23.52 -10.41 -11.68
CA ASP A 135 22.31 -9.64 -11.42
C ASP A 135 22.66 -8.19 -11.11
N LEU A 136 21.84 -7.26 -11.56
CA LEU A 136 22.04 -5.83 -11.30
C LEU A 136 21.90 -5.52 -9.81
N VAL A 137 20.85 -6.05 -9.19
CA VAL A 137 20.59 -5.98 -7.75
C VAL A 137 20.48 -7.38 -7.16
N ASP A 138 20.74 -7.49 -5.86
CA ASP A 138 20.67 -8.74 -5.13
C ASP A 138 19.20 -9.16 -4.88
N PRO A 139 18.70 -10.25 -5.51
CA PRO A 139 17.33 -10.71 -5.32
C PRO A 139 17.04 -11.24 -3.91
N ALA A 140 18.06 -11.49 -3.09
CA ALA A 140 17.88 -11.85 -1.68
C ALA A 140 17.53 -10.63 -0.81
N LYS A 141 17.91 -9.42 -1.27
CA LYS A 141 17.68 -8.15 -0.58
C LYS A 141 16.46 -7.39 -1.08
N LEU A 142 16.19 -7.43 -2.39
CA LEU A 142 15.12 -6.69 -3.05
C LEU A 142 14.16 -7.62 -3.77
N VAL A 143 12.91 -7.21 -3.88
CA VAL A 143 11.96 -7.76 -4.85
C VAL A 143 12.39 -7.31 -6.25
N THR A 144 12.51 -8.27 -7.16
CA THR A 144 13.02 -8.04 -8.52
C THR A 144 11.97 -8.36 -9.56
N GLY A 145 12.10 -7.75 -10.71
CA GLY A 145 11.33 -8.08 -11.90
C GLY A 145 11.99 -9.19 -12.73
N GLU A 146 11.34 -9.57 -13.82
CA GLU A 146 11.87 -10.51 -14.80
C GLU A 146 13.25 -10.04 -15.31
N PRO A 147 14.32 -10.86 -15.24
CA PRO A 147 15.66 -10.44 -15.64
C PRO A 147 15.78 -10.20 -17.14
N LEU A 148 16.23 -9.04 -17.54
CA LEU A 148 16.57 -8.71 -18.93
C LEU A 148 18.08 -8.78 -19.13
N ARG A 149 18.52 -9.57 -20.11
CA ARG A 149 19.93 -9.76 -20.40
C ARG A 149 20.52 -8.57 -21.14
N ASP A 150 21.51 -7.90 -20.53
CA ASP A 150 22.35 -6.91 -21.20
C ASP A 150 23.69 -7.55 -21.58
N ALA A 151 23.91 -7.72 -22.89
CA ALA A 151 25.09 -8.39 -23.43
C ALA A 151 26.35 -7.52 -23.32
N ARG A 152 26.23 -6.20 -23.40
CA ARG A 152 27.34 -5.25 -23.35
C ARG A 152 27.94 -5.21 -21.95
N TRP A 153 27.10 -5.00 -20.93
CA TRP A 153 27.51 -4.90 -19.55
C TRP A 153 27.66 -6.26 -18.84
N ARG A 154 27.24 -7.37 -19.50
CA ARG A 154 27.17 -8.69 -18.86
C ARG A 154 26.37 -8.65 -17.56
N ILE A 155 25.22 -8.00 -17.60
CA ILE A 155 24.32 -7.81 -16.47
C ILE A 155 22.96 -8.42 -16.83
N PHE A 156 22.32 -9.04 -15.84
CA PHE A 156 20.88 -9.28 -15.84
C PHE A 156 20.19 -8.08 -15.17
N ASN A 157 19.53 -7.24 -15.95
CA ASN A 157 18.71 -6.16 -15.42
C ASN A 157 17.45 -6.74 -14.83
N ASN A 158 17.49 -7.01 -13.55
CA ASN A 158 16.39 -7.55 -12.73
C ASN A 158 15.64 -6.47 -11.93
N LEU A 159 15.75 -5.19 -12.31
CA LEU A 159 14.93 -4.13 -11.72
C LEU A 159 13.45 -4.36 -12.03
N PRO A 160 12.55 -4.07 -11.08
CA PRO A 160 11.10 -4.23 -11.30
C PRO A 160 10.50 -3.16 -12.21
N GLY A 161 11.31 -2.25 -12.77
CA GLY A 161 10.81 -1.14 -13.59
C GLY A 161 11.78 -0.66 -14.63
N THR A 162 11.50 0.54 -15.16
CA THR A 162 12.30 1.25 -16.14
C THR A 162 12.84 2.55 -15.54
N ARG A 163 13.66 3.29 -16.27
CA ARG A 163 14.14 4.62 -15.82
C ARG A 163 13.00 5.57 -15.43
N ALA A 164 11.83 5.42 -16.03
CA ALA A 164 10.67 6.26 -15.73
C ALA A 164 10.09 5.99 -14.33
N TYR A 165 10.14 4.71 -13.88
CA TYR A 165 9.66 4.32 -12.57
C TYR A 165 10.26 2.99 -12.13
N VAL A 166 10.94 2.95 -10.98
CA VAL A 166 11.49 1.74 -10.35
C VAL A 166 11.07 1.71 -8.88
N PRO A 167 9.96 1.05 -8.55
CA PRO A 167 9.58 0.87 -7.14
C PRO A 167 10.58 -0.07 -6.45
N MET A 168 11.06 0.32 -5.29
CA MET A 168 11.92 -0.51 -4.46
C MET A 168 11.11 -1.18 -3.36
N ILE A 169 11.32 -2.47 -3.15
CA ILE A 169 10.70 -3.23 -2.06
C ILE A 169 11.79 -4.09 -1.46
N GLU A 170 12.20 -3.75 -0.24
CA GLU A 170 13.18 -4.55 0.49
C GLU A 170 12.56 -5.86 0.98
N ARG A 171 13.30 -6.97 0.83
CA ARG A 171 12.91 -8.27 1.37
C ARG A 171 13.21 -8.35 2.87
N THR A 172 12.52 -7.52 3.67
CA THR A 172 12.53 -7.63 5.13
C THR A 172 12.01 -9.00 5.58
N ALA A 173 12.18 -9.35 6.85
CA ALA A 173 11.63 -10.59 7.39
C ALA A 173 10.10 -10.64 7.21
N ALA A 174 9.41 -9.51 7.45
CA ALA A 174 7.96 -9.39 7.27
C ALA A 174 7.56 -9.56 5.79
N VAL A 175 8.21 -8.83 4.87
CA VAL A 175 7.94 -8.94 3.44
C VAL A 175 8.17 -10.37 2.94
N LYS A 176 9.30 -11.03 3.32
CA LYS A 176 9.56 -12.43 2.96
C LYS A 176 8.46 -13.38 3.43
N GLN A 177 7.95 -13.19 4.62
CA GLN A 177 6.85 -13.99 5.16
C GLN A 177 5.56 -13.76 4.34
N MET A 178 5.22 -12.51 4.06
CA MET A 178 4.00 -12.14 3.33
C MET A 178 4.02 -12.60 1.86
N LEU A 179 5.18 -12.53 1.19
CA LEU A 179 5.33 -13.00 -0.19
C LEU A 179 5.23 -14.52 -0.34
N LYS A 180 5.58 -15.27 0.72
CA LYS A 180 5.48 -16.75 0.75
C LYS A 180 4.12 -17.26 1.20
N HIS A 181 3.29 -16.39 1.77
CA HIS A 181 2.01 -16.78 2.33
C HIS A 181 1.01 -17.14 1.23
N ASP A 182 0.29 -18.25 1.41
CA ASP A 182 -0.75 -18.69 0.47
C ASP A 182 -2.08 -17.99 0.77
N TRP A 183 -2.17 -16.74 0.33
CA TRP A 183 -3.34 -15.89 0.49
C TRP A 183 -4.59 -16.46 -0.18
N HIS A 184 -4.42 -17.13 -1.34
CA HIS A 184 -5.52 -17.73 -2.06
C HIS A 184 -6.15 -18.86 -1.26
N HIS A 185 -5.32 -19.74 -0.70
CA HIS A 185 -5.78 -20.85 0.14
C HIS A 185 -6.49 -20.35 1.38
N GLU A 186 -5.92 -19.37 2.10
CA GLU A 186 -6.51 -18.82 3.32
C GLU A 186 -7.87 -18.16 3.05
N ALA A 187 -7.97 -17.35 1.99
CA ALA A 187 -9.23 -16.71 1.59
C ALA A 187 -10.30 -17.75 1.13
N THR A 188 -9.87 -18.80 0.43
CA THR A 188 -10.75 -19.90 0.02
C THR A 188 -11.25 -20.66 1.25
N ALA A 189 -10.40 -20.94 2.22
CA ALA A 189 -10.77 -21.59 3.47
C ALA A 189 -11.77 -20.75 4.28
N ALA A 190 -11.58 -19.41 4.33
CA ALA A 190 -12.52 -18.50 4.96
C ALA A 190 -13.93 -18.53 4.36
N LEU A 191 -14.03 -18.72 3.03
CA LEU A 191 -15.31 -18.89 2.33
C LEU A 191 -15.91 -20.30 2.52
N ALA A 192 -15.07 -21.32 2.69
CA ALA A 192 -15.47 -22.72 2.74
C ALA A 192 -16.07 -23.16 4.09
N VAL A 193 -16.04 -22.32 5.11
CA VAL A 193 -16.59 -22.60 6.47
C VAL A 193 -18.03 -23.15 6.42
N GLN A 194 -18.76 -22.92 5.32
CA GLN A 194 -20.11 -23.45 5.06
C GLN A 194 -20.25 -23.96 3.62
N SER A 195 -19.31 -24.79 3.16
CA SER A 195 -19.38 -25.44 1.84
C SER A 195 -20.63 -26.30 1.72
N GLY A 196 -21.51 -25.94 0.79
CA GLY A 196 -22.76 -26.66 0.49
C GLY A 196 -24.00 -25.78 0.42
N ASN A 197 -23.95 -24.50 0.83
CA ASN A 197 -25.07 -23.56 0.71
C ASN A 197 -24.72 -22.41 -0.25
N GLU A 198 -24.97 -22.60 -1.55
CA GLU A 198 -24.72 -21.58 -2.59
C GLU A 198 -25.46 -20.26 -2.32
N GLY A 199 -26.66 -20.33 -1.74
CA GLY A 199 -27.46 -19.16 -1.40
C GLY A 199 -26.83 -18.31 -0.31
N LEU A 200 -26.23 -18.94 0.70
CA LEU A 200 -25.48 -18.28 1.76
C LEU A 200 -24.22 -17.61 1.20
N LEU A 201 -23.44 -18.33 0.39
CA LEU A 201 -22.23 -17.80 -0.23
C LEU A 201 -22.53 -16.56 -1.08
N LYS A 202 -23.58 -16.61 -1.92
CA LYS A 202 -24.01 -15.46 -2.74
C LYS A 202 -24.39 -14.24 -1.89
N ARG A 203 -25.08 -14.44 -0.75
CA ARG A 203 -25.43 -13.35 0.17
C ARG A 203 -24.19 -12.78 0.84
N ALA A 204 -23.26 -13.63 1.31
CA ALA A 204 -22.00 -13.21 1.91
C ALA A 204 -21.18 -12.37 0.92
N LEU A 205 -20.98 -12.83 -0.31
CA LEU A 205 -20.27 -12.08 -1.34
C LEU A 205 -20.93 -10.71 -1.62
N ASN A 206 -22.26 -10.66 -1.76
CA ASN A 206 -22.96 -9.39 -1.98
C ASN A 206 -22.80 -8.42 -0.80
N TYR A 207 -22.80 -8.92 0.43
CA TYR A 207 -22.53 -8.10 1.61
C TYR A 207 -21.10 -7.59 1.61
N LEU A 208 -20.11 -8.44 1.34
CA LEU A 208 -18.70 -8.06 1.30
C LEU A 208 -18.42 -6.98 0.24
N TYR A 209 -19.01 -7.09 -0.97
CA TYR A 209 -18.94 -6.03 -1.97
C TYR A 209 -19.49 -4.70 -1.48
N ARG A 210 -20.64 -4.72 -0.78
CA ARG A 210 -21.23 -3.50 -0.20
C ARG A 210 -20.39 -2.94 0.96
N LYS A 211 -19.85 -3.82 1.83
CA LYS A 211 -18.99 -3.45 2.95
C LYS A 211 -17.72 -2.77 2.42
N GLU A 212 -17.04 -3.39 1.45
CA GLU A 212 -15.86 -2.82 0.81
C GLU A 212 -16.15 -1.45 0.18
N THR A 213 -17.25 -1.35 -0.58
CA THR A 213 -17.67 -0.10 -1.20
C THR A 213 -17.89 1.01 -0.18
N ARG A 214 -18.73 0.77 0.84
CA ARG A 214 -19.06 1.77 1.86
C ARG A 214 -17.83 2.22 2.62
N SER A 215 -17.00 1.28 3.08
CA SER A 215 -15.75 1.60 3.78
C SER A 215 -14.79 2.39 2.90
N SER A 216 -14.72 2.10 1.59
CA SER A 216 -13.90 2.87 0.66
C SER A 216 -14.34 4.34 0.53
N PHE A 217 -15.64 4.62 0.56
CA PHE A 217 -16.14 6.00 0.59
C PHE A 217 -15.93 6.65 1.97
N GLU A 218 -16.12 5.91 3.04
CA GLU A 218 -15.97 6.42 4.41
C GLU A 218 -14.54 6.83 4.75
N ILE A 219 -13.52 6.15 4.20
CA ILE A 219 -12.12 6.59 4.28
C ILE A 219 -11.96 8.00 3.72
N GLU A 220 -12.65 8.34 2.64
CA GLU A 220 -12.68 9.68 2.03
C GLU A 220 -13.66 10.64 2.73
N ARG A 221 -14.24 10.23 3.86
CA ARG A 221 -15.28 11.00 4.60
C ARG A 221 -16.52 11.32 3.77
N GLU A 222 -16.81 10.48 2.78
CA GLU A 222 -17.99 10.59 1.94
C GLU A 222 -19.07 9.58 2.34
N THR A 223 -20.34 9.99 2.24
CA THR A 223 -21.49 9.08 2.34
C THR A 223 -22.11 8.92 0.96
N PRO A 224 -21.88 7.79 0.24
CA PRO A 224 -22.41 7.61 -1.10
C PRO A 224 -23.92 7.40 -1.08
N SER A 225 -24.61 7.87 -2.13
CA SER A 225 -25.99 7.46 -2.38
C SER A 225 -26.08 5.97 -2.74
N GLU A 226 -27.23 5.37 -2.60
CA GLU A 226 -27.43 3.95 -2.99
C GLU A 226 -27.08 3.71 -4.48
N THR A 227 -27.33 4.68 -5.36
CA THR A 227 -26.95 4.60 -6.79
C THR A 227 -25.43 4.60 -6.97
N ARG A 228 -24.69 5.45 -6.24
CA ARG A 228 -23.21 5.46 -6.29
C ARG A 228 -22.64 4.18 -5.70
N THR A 229 -23.21 3.69 -4.60
CA THR A 229 -22.83 2.41 -4.00
C THR A 229 -23.03 1.25 -4.98
N ALA A 230 -24.21 1.16 -5.62
CA ALA A 230 -24.48 0.12 -6.59
C ALA A 230 -23.53 0.17 -7.79
N ARG A 231 -23.23 1.37 -8.30
CA ARG A 231 -22.29 1.57 -9.42
C ARG A 231 -20.87 1.09 -9.05
N PHE A 232 -20.37 1.43 -7.87
CA PHE A 232 -19.05 1.02 -7.45
C PHE A 232 -18.97 -0.50 -7.17
N VAL A 233 -20.05 -1.11 -6.66
CA VAL A 233 -20.15 -2.58 -6.55
C VAL A 233 -20.02 -3.24 -7.92
N GLU A 234 -20.68 -2.72 -8.96
CA GLU A 234 -20.56 -3.27 -10.32
C GLU A 234 -19.14 -3.09 -10.88
N VAL A 235 -18.48 -1.96 -10.59
CA VAL A 235 -17.07 -1.76 -10.94
C VAL A 235 -16.17 -2.79 -10.23
N LEU A 236 -16.35 -3.01 -8.93
CA LEU A 236 -15.58 -4.02 -8.17
C LEU A 236 -15.79 -5.45 -8.69
N LYS A 237 -16.99 -5.80 -9.16
CA LYS A 237 -17.26 -7.12 -9.76
C LYS A 237 -16.49 -7.36 -11.07
N GLN A 238 -16.05 -6.28 -11.73
CA GLN A 238 -15.24 -6.34 -12.95
C GLN A 238 -13.74 -6.48 -12.66
N ALA A 239 -13.31 -6.40 -11.40
CA ALA A 239 -11.93 -6.55 -11.01
C ALA A 239 -11.36 -7.90 -11.49
N GLY A 240 -10.18 -7.88 -12.09
CA GLY A 240 -9.52 -9.05 -12.65
C GLY A 240 -9.91 -9.38 -14.10
N HIS A 241 -10.87 -8.65 -14.70
CA HIS A 241 -11.28 -8.87 -16.09
C HIS A 241 -10.53 -7.96 -17.08
N GLY A 242 -10.56 -8.34 -18.36
CA GLY A 242 -9.88 -7.60 -19.43
C GLY A 242 -8.35 -7.80 -19.45
N SER A 243 -7.66 -7.03 -20.31
CA SER A 243 -6.21 -7.11 -20.47
C SER A 243 -5.46 -6.46 -19.31
N SER A 244 -4.42 -7.13 -18.78
CA SER A 244 -3.54 -6.55 -17.75
C SER A 244 -2.74 -5.37 -18.28
N SER A 245 -2.39 -5.35 -19.57
CA SER A 245 -1.66 -4.25 -20.21
C SER A 245 -2.43 -2.93 -20.19
N ASP A 246 -3.77 -3.03 -20.25
CA ASP A 246 -4.63 -1.87 -20.39
C ASP A 246 -5.17 -1.35 -19.05
N ALA A 247 -5.07 -2.16 -17.99
CA ALA A 247 -5.63 -1.83 -16.68
C ALA A 247 -5.10 -0.51 -16.08
N LEU A 248 -3.85 -0.15 -16.40
CA LEU A 248 -3.21 1.10 -15.97
C LEU A 248 -3.07 2.12 -17.10
N SER A 249 -3.76 1.95 -18.25
CA SER A 249 -3.80 2.95 -19.29
C SER A 249 -4.59 4.19 -18.83
N GLU A 250 -4.23 5.36 -19.39
CA GLU A 250 -4.94 6.60 -19.10
C GLU A 250 -6.44 6.49 -19.42
N GLU A 251 -6.78 5.86 -20.55
CA GLU A 251 -8.17 5.65 -20.97
C GLU A 251 -8.95 4.80 -19.95
N SER A 252 -8.39 3.66 -19.53
CA SER A 252 -9.03 2.76 -18.57
C SER A 252 -9.20 3.42 -17.21
N LEU A 253 -8.15 4.09 -16.70
CA LEU A 253 -8.18 4.77 -15.41
C LEU A 253 -9.14 5.95 -15.42
N THR A 254 -9.21 6.72 -16.51
CA THR A 254 -10.17 7.82 -16.68
C THR A 254 -11.61 7.28 -16.72
N GLY A 255 -11.84 6.19 -17.46
CA GLY A 255 -13.14 5.52 -17.48
C GLY A 255 -13.58 5.05 -16.09
N LEU A 256 -12.67 4.44 -15.32
CA LEU A 256 -12.93 4.03 -13.94
C LEU A 256 -13.17 5.22 -13.01
N GLN A 257 -12.37 6.28 -13.11
CA GLN A 257 -12.54 7.51 -12.34
C GLN A 257 -13.95 8.07 -12.55
N ASN A 258 -14.40 8.19 -13.79
CA ASN A 258 -15.72 8.72 -14.15
C ASN A 258 -16.89 7.84 -13.64
N LEU A 259 -16.66 6.53 -13.45
CA LEU A 259 -17.65 5.65 -12.83
C LEU A 259 -17.71 5.78 -11.29
N ILE A 260 -16.61 6.14 -10.66
CA ILE A 260 -16.44 6.17 -9.20
C ILE A 260 -16.84 7.53 -8.60
N VAL A 261 -16.48 8.64 -9.26
CA VAL A 261 -16.75 9.98 -8.76
C VAL A 261 -18.15 10.46 -9.10
N ASP A 262 -18.54 11.59 -8.55
CA ASP A 262 -19.73 12.31 -9.01
C ASP A 262 -19.47 12.87 -10.41
N THR A 263 -20.48 12.88 -11.28
CA THR A 263 -20.35 13.32 -12.68
C THR A 263 -19.83 14.75 -12.85
N ARG A 264 -19.98 15.59 -11.82
CA ARG A 264 -19.43 16.96 -11.78
C ARG A 264 -17.90 16.98 -11.70
N TYR A 265 -17.29 15.91 -11.22
CA TYR A 265 -15.84 15.75 -11.06
C TYR A 265 -15.25 14.75 -12.06
N ALA A 266 -16.03 14.38 -13.09
CA ALA A 266 -15.58 13.52 -14.17
C ALA A 266 -14.48 14.22 -15.00
N GLU A 267 -13.40 13.52 -15.28
CA GLU A 267 -12.24 14.04 -16.00
C GLU A 267 -12.11 13.41 -17.39
N ARG A 268 -11.33 14.05 -18.27
CA ARG A 268 -11.11 13.57 -19.66
C ARG A 268 -9.76 12.87 -19.85
N GLY A 269 -8.93 12.86 -18.82
CA GLY A 269 -7.59 12.32 -18.78
C GLY A 269 -6.92 12.69 -17.47
N TYR A 270 -5.60 12.54 -17.40
CA TYR A 270 -4.85 12.97 -16.24
C TYR A 270 -4.93 14.49 -16.05
N ARG A 271 -4.84 14.92 -14.78
CA ARG A 271 -4.84 16.35 -14.44
C ARG A 271 -3.76 17.13 -15.18
N SER A 272 -4.08 18.35 -15.58
CA SER A 272 -3.16 19.31 -16.21
C SER A 272 -2.68 20.40 -15.25
N ASN A 273 -3.19 20.41 -14.01
CA ASN A 273 -2.81 21.35 -12.94
C ASN A 273 -2.05 20.63 -11.82
N GLN A 274 -1.21 21.37 -11.10
CA GLN A 274 -0.61 20.88 -9.87
C GLN A 274 -1.67 20.83 -8.78
N ASN A 275 -1.80 19.67 -8.13
CA ASN A 275 -2.62 19.53 -6.93
C ASN A 275 -1.74 19.13 -5.73
N TYR A 276 -2.35 19.01 -4.56
CA TYR A 276 -1.71 18.51 -3.35
C TYR A 276 -2.75 17.80 -2.48
N VAL A 277 -2.29 16.97 -1.57
CA VAL A 277 -3.11 16.41 -0.50
C VAL A 277 -2.81 17.22 0.77
N GLY A 278 -3.85 17.63 1.47
CA GLY A 278 -3.68 18.44 2.68
C GLY A 278 -5.01 18.79 3.34
N SER A 279 -4.92 19.57 4.39
CA SER A 279 -6.06 19.97 5.21
C SER A 279 -6.00 21.46 5.54
N VAL A 280 -7.13 22.02 5.94
CA VAL A 280 -7.18 23.41 6.44
C VAL A 280 -7.30 23.35 7.95
N VAL A 281 -6.26 23.82 8.66
CA VAL A 281 -6.21 23.89 10.11
C VAL A 281 -6.14 25.34 10.54
N ARG A 282 -7.12 25.83 11.29
CA ARG A 282 -7.17 27.23 11.76
C ARG A 282 -6.94 28.26 10.65
N TRP A 283 -7.61 28.07 9.50
CA TRP A 283 -7.51 28.94 8.31
C TRP A 283 -6.16 28.90 7.58
N GLN A 284 -5.25 27.99 7.98
CA GLN A 284 -4.00 27.74 7.29
C GLN A 284 -4.06 26.41 6.56
N THR A 285 -3.63 26.41 5.31
CA THR A 285 -3.47 25.18 4.53
C THR A 285 -2.22 24.46 4.99
N VAL A 286 -2.39 23.21 5.42
CA VAL A 286 -1.31 22.27 5.71
C VAL A 286 -1.20 21.31 4.53
N VAL A 287 -0.04 21.25 3.91
CA VAL A 287 0.23 20.36 2.78
C VAL A 287 0.86 19.07 3.35
N ASP A 288 0.15 17.97 3.23
CA ASP A 288 0.58 16.66 3.72
C ASP A 288 1.37 15.88 2.67
N TYR A 289 1.02 16.08 1.39
CA TYR A 289 1.69 15.42 0.27
C TYR A 289 1.64 16.25 -1.00
N ILE A 290 2.74 16.25 -1.76
CA ILE A 290 2.88 16.92 -3.06
C ILE A 290 3.08 15.86 -4.14
N PRO A 291 2.07 15.58 -4.96
CA PRO A 291 2.19 14.69 -6.12
C PRO A 291 3.14 15.26 -7.19
N PRO A 292 3.62 14.42 -8.11
CA PRO A 292 4.49 14.89 -9.19
C PRO A 292 3.82 15.96 -10.05
N PRO A 293 4.60 16.87 -10.66
CA PRO A 293 4.08 17.81 -11.65
C PRO A 293 3.31 17.11 -12.78
N PRO A 294 2.25 17.75 -13.34
CA PRO A 294 1.41 17.13 -14.36
C PRO A 294 2.18 16.68 -15.60
N GLU A 295 3.23 17.41 -16.01
CA GLU A 295 4.08 17.05 -17.14
C GLU A 295 4.86 15.74 -16.94
N HIS A 296 5.06 15.30 -15.70
CA HIS A 296 5.73 14.03 -15.40
C HIS A 296 4.76 12.82 -15.37
N LEU A 297 3.45 13.06 -15.25
CA LEU A 297 2.46 12.01 -15.08
C LEU A 297 2.46 10.97 -16.21
N PRO A 298 2.47 11.32 -17.49
CA PRO A 298 2.43 10.32 -18.56
C PRO A 298 3.60 9.34 -18.49
N GLY A 299 4.81 9.85 -18.24
CA GLY A 299 6.01 9.02 -18.11
C GLY A 299 5.99 8.14 -16.87
N LEU A 300 5.56 8.68 -15.72
CA LEU A 300 5.45 7.96 -14.45
C LEU A 300 4.38 6.87 -14.51
N MET A 301 3.22 7.15 -15.09
CA MET A 301 2.13 6.17 -15.22
C MET A 301 2.48 5.07 -16.21
N GLN A 302 3.15 5.38 -17.31
CA GLN A 302 3.70 4.37 -18.22
C GLN A 302 4.75 3.50 -17.51
N GLY A 303 5.66 4.12 -16.74
CA GLY A 303 6.65 3.42 -15.93
C GLY A 303 6.01 2.52 -14.88
N LEU A 304 4.94 2.97 -14.22
CA LEU A 304 4.15 2.19 -13.27
C LEU A 304 3.56 0.93 -13.94
N ALA A 305 2.91 1.08 -15.09
CA ALA A 305 2.34 -0.04 -15.83
C ALA A 305 3.40 -1.07 -16.23
N GLN A 306 4.57 -0.62 -16.69
CA GLN A 306 5.71 -1.49 -17.01
C GLN A 306 6.25 -2.21 -15.78
N SER A 307 6.33 -1.52 -14.63
CA SER A 307 6.80 -2.12 -13.37
C SER A 307 5.85 -3.19 -12.87
N VAL A 308 4.56 -2.93 -12.90
CA VAL A 308 3.53 -3.89 -12.53
C VAL A 308 3.58 -5.14 -13.41
N SER A 309 3.79 -4.98 -14.72
CA SER A 309 3.96 -6.10 -15.64
C SER A 309 5.20 -6.94 -15.30
N ARG A 310 6.34 -6.32 -14.97
CA ARG A 310 7.59 -7.01 -14.62
C ARG A 310 7.56 -7.74 -13.27
N LEU A 311 6.63 -7.36 -12.38
CA LEU A 311 6.43 -7.98 -11.06
C LEU A 311 5.47 -9.18 -11.08
N GLY A 312 5.10 -9.71 -12.23
CA GLY A 312 4.11 -10.79 -12.36
C GLY A 312 4.39 -12.07 -11.54
N ALA A 313 5.67 -12.34 -11.21
CA ALA A 313 6.07 -13.45 -10.34
C ALA A 313 5.87 -13.19 -8.83
N GLU A 314 5.52 -11.96 -8.43
CA GLU A 314 5.38 -11.53 -7.03
C GLU A 314 3.99 -10.85 -6.83
N PRO A 315 2.89 -11.62 -6.76
CA PRO A 315 1.53 -11.11 -6.79
C PRO A 315 1.21 -10.02 -5.77
N LEU A 316 1.66 -10.18 -4.53
CA LEU A 316 1.44 -9.19 -3.46
C LEU A 316 2.18 -7.88 -3.75
N ALA A 317 3.44 -7.97 -4.21
CA ALA A 317 4.21 -6.79 -4.60
C ALA A 317 3.60 -6.11 -5.83
N GLN A 318 3.12 -6.87 -6.80
CA GLN A 318 2.42 -6.36 -7.99
C GLN A 318 1.19 -5.55 -7.60
N ALA A 319 0.31 -6.09 -6.74
CA ALA A 319 -0.89 -5.39 -6.26
C ALA A 319 -0.55 -4.13 -5.46
N ALA A 320 0.47 -4.19 -4.59
CA ALA A 320 0.93 -3.05 -3.82
C ALA A 320 1.50 -1.95 -4.72
N VAL A 321 2.34 -2.29 -5.70
CA VAL A 321 2.94 -1.32 -6.63
C VAL A 321 1.86 -0.66 -7.49
N ALA A 322 0.92 -1.42 -8.03
CA ALA A 322 -0.17 -0.87 -8.84
C ALA A 322 -1.02 0.14 -8.05
N SER A 323 -1.41 -0.23 -6.84
CA SER A 323 -2.30 0.57 -6.02
C SER A 323 -1.60 1.78 -5.38
N PHE A 324 -0.50 1.57 -4.65
CA PHE A 324 0.22 2.66 -4.00
C PHE A 324 0.97 3.56 -4.99
N GLY A 325 1.46 3.01 -6.11
CA GLY A 325 2.03 3.80 -7.19
C GLY A 325 1.02 4.81 -7.74
N LEU A 326 -0.22 4.39 -8.00
CA LEU A 326 -1.27 5.29 -8.45
C LEU A 326 -1.60 6.38 -7.42
N VAL A 327 -1.78 6.02 -6.14
CA VAL A 327 -2.13 7.04 -5.13
C VAL A 327 -1.02 8.04 -4.90
N PHE A 328 0.24 7.64 -5.06
CA PHE A 328 1.37 8.56 -4.98
C PHE A 328 1.55 9.41 -6.25
N HIS A 329 1.27 8.87 -7.42
CA HIS A 329 1.26 9.71 -8.64
C HIS A 329 0.07 10.67 -8.68
N HIS A 330 -1.03 10.32 -8.03
CA HIS A 330 -2.22 11.16 -7.88
C HIS A 330 -2.69 11.78 -9.20
N PRO A 331 -2.98 10.94 -10.23
CA PRO A 331 -3.15 11.43 -11.61
C PRO A 331 -4.43 12.22 -11.85
N PHE A 332 -5.39 12.21 -10.95
CA PHE A 332 -6.67 12.92 -11.06
C PHE A 332 -6.82 13.97 -9.97
N ASN A 333 -7.75 14.91 -10.15
CA ASN A 333 -8.08 15.88 -9.09
C ASN A 333 -8.95 15.27 -8.00
N ASP A 334 -9.79 14.26 -8.33
CA ASP A 334 -10.60 13.51 -7.37
C ASP A 334 -10.63 12.01 -7.73
N GLY A 335 -10.88 11.17 -6.74
CA GLY A 335 -11.08 9.73 -6.90
C GLY A 335 -9.82 8.87 -6.79
N ASN A 336 -8.62 9.43 -6.60
CA ASN A 336 -7.38 8.66 -6.54
C ASN A 336 -7.37 7.62 -5.41
N GLY A 337 -7.89 7.94 -4.23
CA GLY A 337 -7.97 7.00 -3.12
C GLY A 337 -8.91 5.82 -3.40
N ARG A 338 -10.05 6.07 -4.03
CA ARG A 338 -11.00 5.01 -4.44
C ARG A 338 -10.45 4.15 -5.57
N LEU A 339 -9.76 4.77 -6.55
CA LEU A 339 -9.04 4.06 -7.61
C LEU A 339 -7.91 3.21 -7.06
N HIS A 340 -7.13 3.71 -6.10
CA HIS A 340 -6.09 2.97 -5.40
C HIS A 340 -6.65 1.67 -4.82
N ARG A 341 -7.78 1.73 -4.09
CA ARG A 341 -8.40 0.56 -3.49
C ARG A 341 -9.05 -0.37 -4.52
N TYR A 342 -9.62 0.17 -5.61
CA TYR A 342 -10.08 -0.64 -6.73
C TYR A 342 -8.93 -1.41 -7.39
N LEU A 343 -7.80 -0.75 -7.71
CA LEU A 343 -6.65 -1.41 -8.33
C LEU A 343 -6.05 -2.51 -7.45
N LEU A 344 -6.15 -2.36 -6.13
CA LEU A 344 -5.76 -3.41 -5.22
C LEU A 344 -6.55 -4.69 -5.51
N HIS A 345 -7.89 -4.60 -5.59
CA HIS A 345 -8.76 -5.74 -5.92
C HIS A 345 -8.49 -6.26 -7.33
N ASP A 346 -8.33 -5.37 -8.30
CA ASP A 346 -8.10 -5.73 -9.69
C ASP A 346 -6.82 -6.56 -9.84
N PHE A 347 -5.70 -6.11 -9.27
CA PHE A 347 -4.43 -6.83 -9.36
C PHE A 347 -4.35 -8.07 -8.47
N MET A 348 -5.03 -8.10 -7.33
CA MET A 348 -5.17 -9.35 -6.55
C MET A 348 -5.91 -10.44 -7.33
N ALA A 349 -6.97 -10.06 -8.07
CA ALA A 349 -7.72 -11.00 -8.90
C ALA A 349 -6.92 -11.45 -10.13
N ARG A 350 -6.29 -10.52 -10.87
CA ARG A 350 -5.45 -10.82 -12.05
C ARG A 350 -4.29 -11.74 -11.74
N SER A 351 -3.62 -11.51 -10.63
CA SER A 351 -2.46 -12.31 -10.19
C SER A 351 -2.85 -13.60 -9.48
N ARG A 352 -4.15 -13.87 -9.33
CA ARG A 352 -4.70 -15.01 -8.59
C ARG A 352 -4.22 -15.05 -7.13
N LEU A 353 -3.88 -13.90 -6.57
CA LEU A 353 -3.55 -13.78 -5.15
C LEU A 353 -4.79 -14.10 -4.30
N MET A 354 -5.98 -13.78 -4.81
CA MET A 354 -7.28 -14.05 -4.19
C MET A 354 -8.20 -14.83 -5.12
N PRO A 355 -9.20 -15.55 -4.57
CA PRO A 355 -10.23 -16.22 -5.36
C PRO A 355 -10.99 -15.21 -6.23
N SER A 356 -11.29 -15.62 -7.48
CA SER A 356 -12.08 -14.81 -8.40
C SER A 356 -13.48 -14.55 -7.83
N GLY A 357 -13.99 -13.33 -8.00
CA GLY A 357 -15.31 -12.93 -7.52
C GLY A 357 -15.41 -12.64 -6.02
N LEU A 358 -14.31 -12.67 -5.29
CA LEU A 358 -14.23 -12.24 -3.90
C LEU A 358 -13.73 -10.79 -3.81
N ALA A 359 -14.57 -9.88 -3.31
CA ALA A 359 -14.10 -8.58 -2.81
C ALA A 359 -13.77 -8.72 -1.32
N LEU A 360 -12.49 -8.78 -0.99
CA LEU A 360 -12.04 -8.72 0.40
C LEU A 360 -12.40 -7.36 1.00
N PRO A 361 -12.87 -7.27 2.25
CA PRO A 361 -13.18 -6.00 2.90
C PRO A 361 -11.90 -5.27 3.37
N VAL A 362 -10.96 -5.02 2.43
CA VAL A 362 -9.66 -4.37 2.73
C VAL A 362 -9.87 -2.93 3.16
N SER A 363 -10.83 -2.21 2.55
CA SER A 363 -11.18 -0.85 2.97
C SER A 363 -11.75 -0.82 4.38
N ALA A 364 -12.54 -1.83 4.79
CA ALA A 364 -13.00 -1.95 6.16
C ALA A 364 -11.83 -2.17 7.13
N ALA A 365 -10.89 -3.05 6.79
CA ALA A 365 -9.69 -3.28 7.57
C ALA A 365 -8.76 -2.05 7.66
N ILE A 366 -8.74 -1.21 6.63
CA ILE A 366 -8.05 0.09 6.64
C ILE A 366 -8.77 1.06 7.58
N LEU A 367 -10.09 1.16 7.46
CA LEU A 367 -10.93 2.07 8.25
C LEU A 367 -10.84 1.80 9.77
N GLU A 368 -10.69 0.52 10.17
CA GLU A 368 -10.45 0.13 11.57
C GLU A 368 -9.07 0.55 12.09
N ASP A 369 -8.14 0.94 11.20
CA ASP A 369 -6.77 1.34 11.57
C ASP A 369 -6.29 2.51 10.70
N MET A 370 -7.05 3.59 10.66
CA MET A 370 -6.68 4.81 9.93
C MET A 370 -5.30 5.34 10.33
N PRO A 371 -4.92 5.37 11.64
CA PRO A 371 -3.57 5.76 12.00
C PRO A 371 -2.47 4.84 11.43
N GLY A 372 -2.77 3.56 11.23
CA GLY A 372 -1.86 2.61 10.57
C GLY A 372 -1.74 2.89 9.08
N TYR A 373 -2.82 3.33 8.43
CA TYR A 373 -2.81 3.75 7.04
C TYR A 373 -1.97 5.00 6.83
N ASP A 374 -2.15 6.01 7.68
CA ASP A 374 -1.34 7.23 7.66
C ASP A 374 0.15 6.89 7.84
N ARG A 375 0.50 6.08 8.84
CA ARG A 375 1.88 5.60 9.05
C ARG A 375 2.45 4.82 7.86
N ALA A 376 1.61 4.18 7.04
CA ALA A 376 2.06 3.51 5.82
C ALA A 376 2.36 4.49 4.69
N LEU A 377 1.64 5.61 4.60
CA LEU A 377 1.84 6.64 3.57
C LEU A 377 2.97 7.63 3.92
N GLU A 378 3.12 7.95 5.20
CA GLU A 378 4.08 8.95 5.70
C GLU A 378 5.53 8.77 5.25
N PRO A 379 6.15 7.58 5.21
CA PRO A 379 7.56 7.45 4.83
C PRO A 379 7.84 8.04 3.44
N PHE A 380 6.91 7.88 2.52
CA PHE A 380 7.04 8.46 1.18
C PHE A 380 6.67 9.96 1.17
N SER A 381 5.56 10.36 1.76
CA SER A 381 5.14 11.78 1.79
C SER A 381 6.15 12.67 2.52
N LYS A 382 6.75 12.20 3.62
CA LYS A 382 7.83 12.90 4.33
C LYS A 382 9.10 13.02 3.48
N THR A 383 9.46 11.97 2.74
CA THR A 383 10.60 12.04 1.80
C THR A 383 10.35 13.12 0.74
N VAL A 384 9.15 13.16 0.17
CA VAL A 384 8.76 14.19 -0.79
C VAL A 384 8.84 15.59 -0.16
N SER A 385 8.28 15.78 1.03
CA SER A 385 8.27 17.10 1.71
C SER A 385 9.66 17.65 2.04
N VAL A 386 10.64 16.76 2.22
CA VAL A 386 12.06 17.17 2.47
C VAL A 386 12.78 17.58 1.19
N LEU A 387 12.40 16.98 0.07
CA LEU A 387 13.13 17.10 -1.20
C LEU A 387 12.50 18.08 -2.18
N VAL A 388 11.19 18.31 -2.06
CA VAL A 388 10.43 19.12 -3.00
C VAL A 388 10.22 20.53 -2.44
N ASP A 389 10.83 21.51 -3.11
CA ASP A 389 10.57 22.91 -2.84
C ASP A 389 9.29 23.35 -3.54
N TYR A 390 8.41 24.03 -2.82
CA TYR A 390 7.12 24.48 -3.38
C TYR A 390 6.72 25.86 -2.87
N LYS A 391 5.79 26.48 -3.59
CA LYS A 391 5.13 27.72 -3.19
C LYS A 391 3.62 27.53 -3.29
N LEU A 392 2.93 27.90 -2.22
CA LEU A 392 1.47 27.96 -2.17
C LEU A 392 1.06 29.43 -2.22
N ASN A 393 0.18 29.80 -3.15
CA ASN A 393 -0.34 31.18 -3.24
C ASN A 393 -1.58 31.37 -2.36
N GLY A 394 -2.06 32.62 -2.25
CA GLY A 394 -3.24 32.95 -1.46
C GLY A 394 -4.56 32.40 -2.01
N LEU A 395 -4.56 31.84 -3.24
CA LEU A 395 -5.71 31.17 -3.86
C LEU A 395 -5.70 29.66 -3.64
N GLY A 396 -4.71 29.11 -2.92
CA GLY A 396 -4.57 27.68 -2.70
C GLY A 396 -3.92 26.92 -3.87
N GLU A 397 -3.32 27.63 -4.86
CA GLU A 397 -2.59 27.00 -5.95
C GLU A 397 -1.15 26.74 -5.54
N LEU A 398 -0.69 25.52 -5.77
CA LEU A 398 0.66 25.05 -5.46
C LEU A 398 1.50 25.01 -6.73
N ALA A 399 2.74 25.47 -6.64
CA ALA A 399 3.75 25.33 -7.68
C ALA A 399 4.99 24.64 -7.11
N VAL A 400 5.48 23.59 -7.78
CA VAL A 400 6.75 22.93 -7.48
C VAL A 400 7.88 23.76 -8.12
N LEU A 401 8.92 24.05 -7.35
CA LEU A 401 10.00 24.97 -7.78
C LEU A 401 11.25 24.23 -8.30
N ASN A 402 11.48 23.00 -7.86
CA ASN A 402 12.67 22.20 -8.16
C ASN A 402 12.34 20.84 -8.80
N ALA A 403 11.32 20.78 -9.64
CA ALA A 403 10.79 19.54 -10.23
C ALA A 403 11.85 18.69 -10.96
N GLU A 404 12.80 19.31 -11.66
CA GLU A 404 13.85 18.60 -12.37
C GLU A 404 14.87 17.96 -11.43
N ASP A 405 15.27 18.66 -10.38
CA ASP A 405 16.26 18.19 -9.39
C ASP A 405 15.68 17.16 -8.43
N ALA A 406 14.44 17.36 -7.97
CA ALA A 406 13.74 16.46 -7.06
C ALA A 406 12.97 15.34 -7.79
N GLY A 407 12.83 15.37 -9.11
CA GLY A 407 11.98 14.45 -9.89
C GLY A 407 12.27 12.96 -9.66
N TRP A 408 13.46 12.61 -9.22
CA TRP A 408 13.81 11.24 -8.87
C TRP A 408 13.01 10.69 -7.68
N VAL A 409 12.49 11.53 -6.77
CA VAL A 409 11.73 11.06 -5.60
C VAL A 409 10.47 10.31 -6.01
N TRP A 410 9.77 10.79 -7.04
CA TRP A 410 8.56 10.11 -7.54
C TRP A 410 8.89 8.91 -8.43
N ARG A 411 10.11 8.85 -9.02
CA ARG A 411 10.53 7.74 -9.90
C ARG A 411 11.03 6.52 -9.15
N TYR A 412 11.61 6.70 -7.94
CA TYR A 412 12.27 5.63 -7.20
C TYR A 412 11.74 5.52 -5.75
N PRO A 413 10.42 5.29 -5.57
CA PRO A 413 9.85 5.17 -4.23
C PRO A 413 10.28 3.87 -3.54
N ASP A 414 10.51 3.93 -2.22
CA ASP A 414 10.57 2.75 -1.37
C ASP A 414 9.15 2.37 -0.91
N LEU A 415 8.61 1.31 -1.49
CA LEU A 415 7.27 0.80 -1.19
C LEU A 415 7.27 -0.36 -0.17
N THR A 416 8.38 -0.59 0.52
CA THR A 416 8.48 -1.65 1.54
C THR A 416 7.43 -1.48 2.65
N PRO A 417 7.22 -0.27 3.24
CA PRO A 417 6.21 -0.07 4.28
C PRO A 417 4.79 -0.37 3.80
N GLN A 418 4.50 -0.04 2.52
CA GLN A 418 3.20 -0.25 1.91
C GLN A 418 2.90 -1.74 1.70
N VAL A 419 3.90 -2.53 1.25
CA VAL A 419 3.75 -3.99 1.11
C VAL A 419 3.53 -4.64 2.48
N GLU A 420 4.28 -4.23 3.51
CA GLU A 420 4.11 -4.73 4.88
C GLU A 420 2.73 -4.37 5.44
N TYR A 421 2.26 -3.14 5.20
CA TYR A 421 0.94 -2.71 5.62
C TYR A 421 -0.16 -3.50 4.91
N LEU A 422 -0.07 -3.64 3.59
CA LEU A 422 -1.03 -4.39 2.79
C LEU A 422 -1.15 -5.84 3.28
N GLY A 423 -0.04 -6.54 3.51
CA GLY A 423 -0.08 -7.91 4.02
C GLY A 423 -0.82 -8.03 5.36
N ARG A 424 -0.62 -7.07 6.27
CA ARG A 424 -1.38 -7.03 7.53
C ARG A 424 -2.88 -6.82 7.30
N LYS A 425 -3.26 -5.93 6.36
CA LYS A 425 -4.66 -5.65 6.05
C LYS A 425 -5.36 -6.78 5.31
N LEU A 426 -4.64 -7.49 4.44
CA LEU A 426 -5.16 -8.71 3.81
C LEU A 426 -5.48 -9.77 4.88
N LYS A 427 -4.60 -9.98 5.84
CA LYS A 427 -4.86 -10.93 6.94
C LYS A 427 -6.11 -10.55 7.74
N ALA A 428 -6.25 -9.27 8.11
CA ALA A 428 -7.43 -8.79 8.82
C ALA A 428 -8.71 -8.95 7.98
N ALA A 429 -8.64 -8.63 6.69
CA ALA A 429 -9.78 -8.74 5.79
C ALA A 429 -10.23 -10.20 5.58
N VAL A 430 -9.30 -11.17 5.54
CA VAL A 430 -9.65 -12.60 5.46
C VAL A 430 -10.36 -13.07 6.74
N VAL A 431 -9.92 -12.61 7.91
CA VAL A 431 -10.63 -12.87 9.18
C VAL A 431 -12.06 -12.32 9.11
N MET A 432 -12.24 -11.08 8.65
CA MET A 432 -13.59 -10.49 8.47
C MET A 432 -14.48 -11.31 7.53
N VAL A 433 -13.91 -11.91 6.46
CA VAL A 433 -14.67 -12.82 5.57
C VAL A 433 -15.16 -14.05 6.34
N ALA A 434 -14.28 -14.69 7.12
CA ALA A 434 -14.64 -15.88 7.90
C ALA A 434 -15.73 -15.55 8.94
N GLU A 435 -15.61 -14.42 9.63
CA GLU A 435 -16.60 -13.95 10.60
C GLU A 435 -17.96 -13.70 9.95
N GLU A 436 -17.99 -13.06 8.78
CA GLU A 436 -19.22 -12.76 8.06
C GLU A 436 -19.93 -14.04 7.58
N VAL A 437 -19.17 -14.97 7.00
CA VAL A 437 -19.71 -16.27 6.55
C VAL A 437 -20.26 -17.05 7.74
N SER A 438 -19.53 -17.10 8.86
CA SER A 438 -19.97 -17.75 10.10
C SER A 438 -21.24 -17.10 10.66
N TYR A 439 -21.29 -15.76 10.71
CA TYR A 439 -22.45 -15.03 11.16
C TYR A 439 -23.70 -15.35 10.34
N LEU A 440 -23.60 -15.31 9.00
CA LEU A 440 -24.73 -15.62 8.12
C LEU A 440 -25.21 -17.05 8.26
N ALA A 441 -24.30 -17.99 8.47
CA ALA A 441 -24.65 -19.39 8.72
C ALA A 441 -25.41 -19.56 10.07
N LYS A 442 -24.93 -18.91 11.11
CA LYS A 442 -25.61 -18.88 12.43
C LYS A 442 -27.00 -18.22 12.31
N TYR A 443 -27.09 -17.12 11.57
CA TYR A 443 -28.36 -16.46 11.32
C TYR A 443 -29.37 -17.40 10.60
N ASP A 444 -28.94 -18.11 9.56
CA ASP A 444 -29.80 -19.07 8.86
C ASP A 444 -30.26 -20.23 9.76
N ALA A 445 -29.35 -20.76 10.58
CA ALA A 445 -29.67 -21.81 11.54
C ALA A 445 -30.70 -21.33 12.58
N LEU A 446 -30.52 -20.10 13.09
CA LEU A 446 -31.48 -19.48 14.01
C LEU A 446 -32.84 -19.23 13.33
N ALA A 447 -32.83 -18.71 12.09
CA ALA A 447 -34.07 -18.48 11.36
C ALA A 447 -34.85 -19.77 11.09
N ALA A 448 -34.18 -20.88 10.75
CA ALA A 448 -34.80 -22.19 10.59
C ALA A 448 -35.45 -22.66 11.90
N ARG A 449 -34.73 -22.60 13.03
CA ARG A 449 -35.30 -22.98 14.34
C ARG A 449 -36.46 -22.08 14.77
N ALA A 450 -36.36 -20.77 14.52
CA ALA A 450 -37.42 -19.84 14.86
C ALA A 450 -38.70 -20.09 14.05
N LYS A 451 -38.60 -20.54 12.78
CA LYS A 451 -39.73 -20.96 11.97
C LYS A 451 -40.44 -22.24 12.46
N GLU A 452 -39.72 -23.11 13.17
CA GLU A 452 -40.30 -24.27 13.85
C GLU A 452 -41.11 -23.88 15.10
N VAL A 453 -40.78 -22.73 15.72
CA VAL A 453 -41.45 -22.22 16.91
C VAL A 453 -42.67 -21.37 16.57
N VAL A 454 -42.58 -20.54 15.53
CA VAL A 454 -43.63 -19.58 15.18
C VAL A 454 -43.73 -19.37 13.66
N ASP A 455 -44.95 -19.31 13.16
CA ASP A 455 -45.26 -19.00 11.75
C ASP A 455 -45.39 -17.48 11.57
N LEU A 456 -44.25 -16.81 11.31
CA LEU A 456 -44.20 -15.39 11.00
C LEU A 456 -43.82 -15.16 9.53
N PRO A 457 -44.37 -14.11 8.89
CA PRO A 457 -43.88 -13.68 7.58
C PRO A 457 -42.36 -13.43 7.62
N ASP A 458 -41.60 -13.81 6.58
CA ASP A 458 -40.15 -13.75 6.53
C ASP A 458 -39.57 -12.39 6.97
N ARG A 459 -40.20 -11.28 6.53
CA ARG A 459 -39.75 -9.93 6.92
C ARG A 459 -39.91 -9.68 8.43
N ARG A 460 -41.02 -10.14 9.02
CA ARG A 460 -41.28 -9.99 10.45
C ARG A 460 -40.34 -10.85 11.28
N LEU A 461 -40.06 -12.07 10.82
CA LEU A 461 -39.10 -12.95 11.44
C LEU A 461 -37.68 -12.31 11.39
N ALA A 462 -37.26 -11.80 10.24
CA ALA A 462 -35.98 -11.11 10.11
C ALA A 462 -35.87 -9.91 11.10
N ASP A 463 -36.91 -9.07 11.18
CA ASP A 463 -36.97 -7.96 12.12
C ASP A 463 -36.84 -8.44 13.59
N LEU A 464 -37.50 -9.54 13.96
CA LEU A 464 -37.43 -10.14 15.28
C LEU A 464 -36.01 -10.60 15.62
N LEU A 465 -35.40 -11.38 14.72
CA LEU A 465 -34.06 -11.94 14.92
C LEU A 465 -32.99 -10.84 15.01
N VAL A 466 -33.11 -9.78 14.20
CA VAL A 466 -32.24 -8.60 14.29
C VAL A 466 -32.35 -7.93 15.65
N LEU A 467 -33.58 -7.76 16.19
CA LEU A 467 -33.77 -7.14 17.49
C LEU A 467 -33.26 -8.00 18.65
N ILE A 468 -33.40 -9.32 18.57
CA ILE A 468 -32.83 -10.26 19.55
C ILE A 468 -31.31 -10.20 19.48
N HIS A 469 -30.71 -10.21 18.28
CA HIS A 469 -29.26 -10.12 18.11
C HIS A 469 -28.67 -8.78 18.63
N GLN A 470 -29.32 -7.65 18.34
CA GLN A 470 -28.93 -6.32 18.85
C GLN A 470 -28.99 -6.17 20.36
N SER A 471 -29.66 -7.09 21.05
CA SER A 471 -29.85 -7.09 22.50
C SER A 471 -29.27 -8.37 23.13
N ASP A 472 -28.17 -8.88 22.56
CA ASP A 472 -27.41 -10.04 23.06
C ASP A 472 -28.27 -11.28 23.40
N GLY A 473 -29.23 -11.57 22.52
CA GLY A 473 -30.07 -12.76 22.63
C GLY A 473 -31.42 -12.54 23.30
N HIS A 474 -31.78 -11.30 23.66
CA HIS A 474 -33.02 -11.02 24.36
C HIS A 474 -33.92 -10.01 23.65
N LEU A 475 -35.23 -10.26 23.63
CA LEU A 475 -36.20 -9.28 23.12
C LEU A 475 -36.72 -8.42 24.30
N SER A 476 -36.42 -7.11 24.29
CA SER A 476 -36.90 -6.21 25.35
C SER A 476 -38.45 -6.15 25.39
N ASN A 477 -39.02 -6.06 26.61
CA ASN A 477 -40.46 -5.97 26.79
C ASN A 477 -41.13 -4.82 26.05
N ASN A 478 -40.44 -3.70 25.86
CA ASN A 478 -40.94 -2.54 25.10
C ASN A 478 -41.03 -2.86 23.61
N LYS A 479 -39.96 -3.42 23.03
CA LYS A 479 -39.93 -3.81 21.60
C LYS A 479 -40.97 -4.91 21.32
N ARG A 480 -41.13 -5.85 22.26
CA ARG A 480 -42.19 -6.86 22.18
C ARG A 480 -43.57 -6.25 22.09
N LYS A 481 -43.96 -5.43 23.07
CA LYS A 481 -45.29 -4.79 23.13
C LYS A 481 -45.58 -3.91 21.90
N GLN A 482 -44.58 -3.25 21.36
CA GLN A 482 -44.74 -2.33 20.24
C GLN A 482 -44.79 -3.02 18.87
N ARG A 483 -44.08 -4.15 18.73
CA ARG A 483 -43.86 -4.75 17.39
C ARG A 483 -44.20 -6.23 17.29
N PHE A 484 -44.31 -6.95 18.41
CA PHE A 484 -44.46 -8.41 18.45
C PHE A 484 -45.42 -8.82 19.58
N GLU A 485 -46.51 -8.06 19.77
CA GLU A 485 -47.52 -8.31 20.80
C GLU A 485 -48.22 -9.66 20.62
N GLU A 486 -48.31 -10.12 19.37
CA GLU A 486 -48.87 -11.42 18.98
C GLU A 486 -48.09 -12.63 19.49
N LEU A 487 -46.79 -12.46 19.83
CA LEU A 487 -45.93 -13.56 20.27
C LEU A 487 -46.15 -13.86 21.75
N THR A 488 -46.28 -15.13 22.10
CA THR A 488 -46.37 -15.61 23.46
C THR A 488 -45.02 -15.59 24.16
N ASN A 489 -45.03 -15.57 25.51
CA ASN A 489 -43.80 -15.69 26.29
C ASN A 489 -43.03 -16.99 26.02
N LYS A 490 -43.73 -18.08 25.72
CA LYS A 490 -43.11 -19.37 25.41
C LYS A 490 -42.38 -19.35 24.09
N GLU A 491 -42.98 -18.74 23.05
CA GLU A 491 -42.38 -18.61 21.73
C GLU A 491 -41.12 -17.73 21.80
N ILE A 492 -41.17 -16.60 22.50
CA ILE A 492 -40.00 -15.71 22.67
C ILE A 492 -38.89 -16.44 23.41
N ALA A 493 -39.19 -17.10 24.55
CA ALA A 493 -38.21 -17.84 25.32
C ALA A 493 -37.57 -18.99 24.51
N ALA A 494 -38.35 -19.67 23.66
CA ALA A 494 -37.82 -20.70 22.80
C ALA A 494 -36.87 -20.15 21.72
N ILE A 495 -37.18 -18.97 21.13
CA ILE A 495 -36.32 -18.32 20.14
C ILE A 495 -35.04 -17.76 20.80
N GLU A 496 -35.15 -17.19 22.03
CA GLU A 496 -33.99 -16.74 22.79
C GLU A 496 -33.08 -17.92 23.21
N SER A 497 -33.67 -19.08 23.56
CA SER A 497 -32.90 -20.31 23.80
C SER A 497 -32.19 -20.80 22.53
N ALA A 498 -32.90 -20.80 21.42
CA ALA A 498 -32.30 -21.16 20.12
C ALA A 498 -31.15 -20.20 19.73
N TYR A 499 -31.29 -18.89 20.03
CA TYR A 499 -30.21 -17.92 19.85
C TYR A 499 -29.00 -18.26 20.72
N ALA A 500 -29.20 -18.52 22.01
CA ALA A 500 -28.12 -18.90 22.91
C ALA A 500 -27.38 -20.15 22.44
N GLU A 501 -28.11 -21.18 21.96
CA GLU A 501 -27.51 -22.38 21.45
C GLU A 501 -26.70 -22.14 20.16
N VAL A 502 -27.19 -21.27 19.26
CA VAL A 502 -26.52 -21.02 17.96
C VAL A 502 -25.36 -20.05 18.07
N PHE A 503 -25.46 -18.99 18.92
CA PHE A 503 -24.46 -17.91 18.97
C PHE A 503 -23.49 -18.03 20.14
N GLN A 504 -23.84 -18.73 21.24
CA GLN A 504 -22.97 -18.84 22.43
C GLN A 504 -22.14 -20.12 22.47
N LEU A 505 -22.40 -21.10 21.60
CA LEU A 505 -21.50 -22.25 21.47
C LEU A 505 -20.15 -21.75 20.87
N PRO A 506 -19.01 -22.17 21.46
CA PRO A 506 -17.72 -21.87 20.88
C PRO A 506 -17.68 -22.40 19.44
N ASP A 507 -17.29 -21.53 18.53
CA ASP A 507 -17.20 -21.86 17.10
C ASP A 507 -16.15 -22.96 16.88
N GLN A 508 -16.61 -24.19 16.70
CA GLN A 508 -15.73 -25.34 16.41
C GLN A 508 -15.10 -25.26 15.01
N SER A 509 -15.49 -24.28 14.18
CA SER A 509 -14.99 -24.10 12.80
C SER A 509 -13.78 -23.16 12.72
N VAL A 510 -13.44 -22.42 13.77
CA VAL A 510 -12.25 -21.59 13.81
C VAL A 510 -11.06 -22.46 14.19
N VAL A 511 -10.42 -23.07 13.22
CA VAL A 511 -9.07 -23.63 13.40
C VAL A 511 -8.15 -22.44 13.77
N PRO A 512 -7.48 -22.44 14.93
CA PRO A 512 -6.59 -21.36 15.28
C PRO A 512 -5.45 -21.34 14.26
N VAL A 513 -5.46 -20.35 13.38
CA VAL A 513 -4.32 -20.01 12.54
C VAL A 513 -3.16 -19.71 13.48
N GLY A 514 -2.12 -20.54 13.42
CA GLY A 514 -0.99 -20.66 14.34
C GLY A 514 -0.58 -19.37 15.01
N GLY A 515 -0.72 -19.35 16.34
CA GLY A 515 -0.41 -18.20 17.16
C GLY A 515 1.06 -17.81 17.07
N ILE A 516 1.30 -16.59 16.64
CA ILE A 516 2.51 -15.87 17.00
C ILE A 516 2.26 -15.38 18.43
N THR A 517 2.90 -16.03 19.39
CA THR A 517 2.94 -15.61 20.80
C THR A 517 3.48 -14.20 20.89
N GLN A 518 2.61 -13.24 21.19
CA GLN A 518 3.03 -11.95 21.70
C GLN A 518 3.49 -12.15 23.13
N SER A 519 4.76 -11.87 23.39
CA SER A 519 5.29 -11.75 24.73
C SER A 519 4.61 -10.55 25.42
N PRO A 520 4.14 -10.66 26.67
CA PRO A 520 3.55 -9.54 27.39
C PRO A 520 4.64 -8.51 27.72
N GLY A 521 4.51 -7.30 27.20
CA GLY A 521 5.26 -6.13 27.66
C GLY A 521 4.79 -5.70 29.06
N PRO A 522 5.65 -5.03 29.84
CA PRO A 522 5.37 -4.73 31.24
C PRO A 522 4.24 -3.71 31.40
N ALA A 523 3.34 -3.99 32.34
CA ALA A 523 2.27 -3.12 32.75
C ALA A 523 2.82 -1.80 33.34
N VAL A 524 2.43 -0.68 32.75
CA VAL A 524 2.55 0.65 33.38
C VAL A 524 1.15 1.12 33.73
N GLY A 525 0.83 1.13 35.02
CA GLY A 525 -0.38 1.70 35.54
C GLY A 525 -0.32 3.23 35.54
N GLY A 526 -1.45 3.86 35.20
CA GLY A 526 -1.64 5.30 35.28
C GLY A 526 -3.03 5.65 34.77
N ALA A 527 -4.01 5.69 35.70
CA ALA A 527 -5.34 6.20 35.44
C ALA A 527 -5.27 7.72 35.14
N GLN A 528 -5.83 8.16 34.04
CA GLN A 528 -6.27 9.54 33.83
C GLN A 528 -7.70 9.54 33.30
N GLU A 529 -8.52 10.36 33.94
CA GLU A 529 -9.94 10.58 33.69
C GLU A 529 -10.21 11.13 32.29
N PRO A 530 -11.39 10.87 31.70
CA PRO A 530 -11.73 11.38 30.38
C PRO A 530 -12.11 12.87 30.45
N GLN A 531 -11.43 13.71 29.68
CA GLN A 531 -11.84 15.08 29.42
C GLN A 531 -13.00 15.10 28.41
N GLU A 532 -14.04 15.86 28.76
CA GLU A 532 -15.25 16.09 27.98
C GLU A 532 -14.95 16.65 26.58
N ALA A 533 -15.57 16.06 25.57
CA ALA A 533 -15.53 16.52 24.20
C ALA A 533 -16.40 17.77 24.01
N ILE A 534 -15.79 18.85 23.53
CA ILE A 534 -16.48 20.08 23.13
C ILE A 534 -17.15 19.86 21.76
N PRO A 535 -18.44 20.18 21.58
CA PRO A 535 -19.14 19.95 20.31
C PRO A 535 -18.68 20.93 19.24
N VAL A 536 -18.39 20.41 18.04
CA VAL A 536 -18.05 21.16 16.84
C VAL A 536 -19.33 21.74 16.22
N PRO A 537 -19.43 23.06 15.95
CA PRO A 537 -20.61 23.64 15.29
C PRO A 537 -20.61 23.35 13.78
N SER A 538 -21.76 22.93 13.27
CA SER A 538 -22.05 22.71 11.85
C SER A 538 -21.87 23.99 11.02
N PRO A 539 -21.40 23.92 9.76
CA PRO A 539 -21.29 25.11 8.91
C PRO A 539 -22.66 25.62 8.49
N ARG A 540 -22.86 26.95 8.66
CA ARG A 540 -24.04 27.65 8.21
C ARG A 540 -24.08 27.69 6.68
N LYS A 541 -25.28 27.41 6.12
CA LYS A 541 -25.63 27.69 4.72
C LYS A 541 -25.63 29.20 4.50
N GLU A 542 -24.89 29.64 3.50
CA GLU A 542 -25.04 31.03 3.02
C GLU A 542 -26.33 31.19 2.20
N PRO A 543 -27.01 32.33 2.32
CA PRO A 543 -28.21 32.63 1.54
C PRO A 543 -27.83 33.13 0.14
N GLY A 544 -28.52 32.62 -0.88
CA GLY A 544 -28.38 33.06 -2.25
C GLY A 544 -28.70 34.56 -2.40
N GLY A 545 -27.95 35.21 -3.27
CA GLY A 545 -28.18 36.58 -3.74
C GLY A 545 -27.86 36.66 -5.22
N HIS A 546 -28.90 36.95 -5.98
CA HIS A 546 -29.12 37.38 -7.36
C HIS A 546 -28.03 37.24 -8.42
#